data_5c0c0599bb5578d548ad1475ed22b938
#
_entry.id   5c0c0599bb5578d548ad1475ed22b938
#
_cell.length_a   1.000
_cell.length_b   1.000
_cell.length_c   1.000
_cell.angle_alpha   90.00
_cell.angle_beta   90.00
_cell.angle_gamma   90.00
#
_symmetry.space_group_name_H-M   'P 1'
#
loop_
_entity.id
_entity.type
_entity.pdbx_description
1 polymer ?
#
loop_
_entity_poly.entity_id
_entity_poly.type
_entity_poly.pdbx_seq_one_letter_code
_entity_poly.pdbx_strand_id
1 'polypeptide(L)'
;FDLDSARRTAGNAARDAYTGVNFGLTQVTALESAEVSARTQLESTQLGYEVGVRIQLDVLNAQTLLVQTQRDLKRARYDVLLAGLRLKAAAGTLGDEDITAVNALLDPAEPITVPELPAPSIRSPQRSSPPTLTPPALATRPRGTSSTPGVTDQATQPRVAPGRPSQPPAQPR
;
A
#
# COMPACT_ATOMS: atom_id res chain seq x y z
N PHE A 1 -53.96 -3.08 9.56
CA PHE A 1 -52.81 -2.15 9.43
C PHE A 1 -51.45 -2.87 9.55
N ASP A 2 -51.32 -3.87 10.43
CA ASP A 2 -50.03 -4.56 10.64
C ASP A 2 -49.59 -5.43 9.44
N LEU A 3 -50.54 -6.11 8.79
CA LEU A 3 -50.27 -6.93 7.61
C LEU A 3 -49.75 -6.13 6.41
N ASP A 4 -50.34 -4.94 6.18
CA ASP A 4 -49.90 -4.09 5.08
C ASP A 4 -48.56 -3.42 5.33
N SER A 5 -48.24 -3.12 6.60
CA SER A 5 -46.91 -2.63 6.99
C SER A 5 -45.88 -3.74 6.83
N ALA A 6 -46.18 -4.97 7.27
CA ALA A 6 -45.29 -6.12 7.12
C ALA A 6 -44.99 -6.45 5.64
N ARG A 7 -46.01 -6.43 4.77
CA ARG A 7 -45.83 -6.63 3.32
C ARG A 7 -44.94 -5.56 2.69
N ARG A 8 -45.13 -4.29 3.04
CA ARG A 8 -44.29 -3.19 2.55
C ARG A 8 -42.87 -3.34 3.01
N THR A 9 -42.65 -3.69 4.26
CA THR A 9 -41.32 -3.90 4.84
C THR A 9 -40.62 -5.07 4.14
N ALA A 10 -41.28 -6.23 3.96
CA ALA A 10 -40.72 -7.36 3.25
C ALA A 10 -40.39 -7.02 1.77
N GLY A 11 -41.30 -6.31 1.08
CA GLY A 11 -41.05 -5.87 -0.28
C GLY A 11 -39.88 -4.89 -0.43
N ASN A 12 -39.70 -4.00 0.51
CA ASN A 12 -38.54 -3.09 0.54
C ASN A 12 -37.25 -3.85 0.83
N ALA A 13 -37.25 -4.75 1.83
CA ALA A 13 -36.10 -5.58 2.16
C ALA A 13 -35.63 -6.43 0.97
N ALA A 14 -36.54 -7.00 0.21
CA ALA A 14 -36.20 -7.77 -1.01
C ALA A 14 -35.61 -6.88 -2.11
N ARG A 15 -36.15 -5.68 -2.32
CA ARG A 15 -35.59 -4.73 -3.31
C ARG A 15 -34.20 -4.24 -2.91
N ASP A 16 -33.99 -3.91 -1.64
CA ASP A 16 -32.70 -3.46 -1.13
C ASP A 16 -31.66 -4.58 -1.24
N ALA A 17 -32.02 -5.82 -0.92
CA ALA A 17 -31.16 -6.97 -1.07
C ALA A 17 -30.80 -7.23 -2.56
N TYR A 18 -31.76 -7.12 -3.47
CA TYR A 18 -31.52 -7.26 -4.92
C TYR A 18 -30.57 -6.17 -5.45
N THR A 19 -30.80 -4.93 -5.05
CA THR A 19 -29.93 -3.80 -5.42
C THR A 19 -28.51 -4.01 -4.86
N GLY A 20 -28.40 -4.53 -3.63
CA GLY A 20 -27.11 -4.88 -3.00
C GLY A 20 -26.33 -5.92 -3.77
N VAL A 21 -26.99 -6.98 -4.29
CA VAL A 21 -26.35 -8.01 -5.14
C VAL A 21 -25.83 -7.41 -6.44
N ASN A 22 -26.64 -6.63 -7.14
CA ASN A 22 -26.24 -6.00 -8.40
C ASN A 22 -25.08 -5.03 -8.23
N PHE A 23 -25.09 -4.22 -7.17
CA PHE A 23 -23.99 -3.33 -6.83
C PHE A 23 -22.72 -4.12 -6.52
N GLY A 24 -22.83 -5.18 -5.72
CA GLY A 24 -21.71 -6.05 -5.39
C GLY A 24 -21.07 -6.71 -6.62
N LEU A 25 -21.88 -7.21 -7.56
CA LEU A 25 -21.37 -7.79 -8.82
C LEU A 25 -20.61 -6.77 -9.66
N THR A 26 -21.15 -5.55 -9.79
CA THR A 26 -20.47 -4.45 -10.49
C THR A 26 -19.15 -4.09 -9.83
N GLN A 27 -19.12 -4.07 -8.49
CA GLN A 27 -17.91 -3.80 -7.71
C GLN A 27 -16.85 -4.89 -7.92
N VAL A 28 -17.24 -6.18 -7.93
CA VAL A 28 -16.32 -7.29 -8.22
C VAL A 28 -15.70 -7.14 -9.60
N THR A 29 -16.50 -6.86 -10.64
CA THR A 29 -16.00 -6.65 -12.00
C THR A 29 -15.01 -5.48 -12.09
N ALA A 30 -15.29 -4.38 -11.39
CA ALA A 30 -14.40 -3.23 -11.34
C ALA A 30 -13.07 -3.57 -10.62
N LEU A 31 -13.13 -4.33 -9.52
CA LEU A 31 -11.92 -4.76 -8.79
C LEU A 31 -11.10 -5.79 -9.56
N GLU A 32 -11.72 -6.66 -10.35
CA GLU A 32 -11.02 -7.58 -11.27
C GLU A 32 -10.22 -6.80 -12.32
N SER A 33 -10.80 -5.78 -12.91
CA SER A 33 -10.11 -4.88 -13.83
C SER A 33 -8.98 -4.11 -13.15
N ALA A 34 -9.19 -3.68 -11.91
CA ALA A 34 -8.18 -2.99 -11.10
C ALA A 34 -7.00 -3.93 -10.75
N GLU A 35 -7.26 -5.22 -10.44
CA GLU A 35 -6.21 -6.21 -10.19
C GLU A 35 -5.32 -6.40 -11.42
N VAL A 36 -5.91 -6.56 -12.61
CA VAL A 36 -5.15 -6.68 -13.87
C VAL A 36 -4.26 -5.44 -14.08
N SER A 37 -4.82 -4.24 -13.88
CA SER A 37 -4.07 -2.99 -14.01
C SER A 37 -2.93 -2.89 -13.00
N ALA A 38 -3.16 -3.25 -11.73
CA ALA A 38 -2.14 -3.24 -10.69
C ALA A 38 -1.01 -4.24 -10.97
N ARG A 39 -1.34 -5.42 -11.53
CA ARG A 39 -0.36 -6.43 -11.96
C ARG A 39 0.52 -5.89 -13.09
N THR A 40 -0.07 -5.33 -14.13
CA THR A 40 0.68 -4.73 -15.24
C THR A 40 1.56 -3.57 -14.77
N GLN A 41 1.06 -2.76 -13.82
CA GLN A 41 1.84 -1.69 -13.22
C GLN A 41 3.06 -2.22 -12.45
N LEU A 42 2.88 -3.31 -11.68
CA LEU A 42 3.99 -3.94 -10.97
C LEU A 42 5.06 -4.45 -11.96
N GLU A 43 4.66 -5.18 -12.99
CA GLU A 43 5.55 -5.71 -14.02
C GLU A 43 6.33 -4.58 -14.72
N SER A 44 5.66 -3.50 -15.12
CA SER A 44 6.29 -2.33 -15.73
C SER A 44 7.28 -1.63 -14.78
N THR A 45 6.93 -1.57 -13.48
CA THR A 45 7.78 -0.93 -12.47
C THR A 45 9.01 -1.78 -12.18
N GLN A 46 8.87 -3.12 -12.14
CA GLN A 46 9.98 -4.05 -11.98
C GLN A 46 10.95 -3.95 -13.16
N LEU A 47 10.44 -3.97 -14.40
CA LEU A 47 11.28 -3.76 -15.58
C LEU A 47 11.99 -2.40 -15.56
N GLY A 48 11.28 -1.33 -15.14
CA GLY A 48 11.89 0.00 -14.98
C GLY A 48 12.99 0.04 -13.91
N TYR A 49 12.86 -0.77 -12.85
CA TYR A 49 13.90 -0.93 -11.85
C TYR A 49 15.13 -1.68 -12.39
N GLU A 50 14.94 -2.76 -13.14
CA GLU A 50 16.01 -3.53 -13.76
C GLU A 50 16.86 -2.69 -14.73
N VAL A 51 16.25 -1.80 -15.50
CA VAL A 51 16.96 -0.88 -16.41
C VAL A 51 17.45 0.41 -15.73
N GLY A 52 17.23 0.56 -14.42
CA GLY A 52 17.75 1.67 -13.62
C GLY A 52 16.98 3.00 -13.74
N VAL A 53 15.77 3.01 -14.33
CA VAL A 53 14.90 4.20 -14.43
C VAL A 53 13.91 4.35 -13.28
N ARG A 54 13.72 3.31 -12.46
CA ARG A 54 12.87 3.31 -11.28
C ARG A 54 13.66 2.94 -10.03
N ILE A 55 13.16 3.36 -8.88
CA ILE A 55 13.78 3.06 -7.59
C ILE A 55 13.06 1.89 -6.91
N GLN A 56 13.73 1.21 -6.00
CA GLN A 56 13.17 0.08 -5.24
C GLN A 56 11.87 0.42 -4.50
N LEU A 57 11.72 1.67 -4.05
CA LEU A 57 10.51 2.13 -3.37
C LEU A 57 9.28 2.08 -4.29
N ASP A 58 9.46 2.38 -5.60
CA ASP A 58 8.36 2.33 -6.57
C ASP A 58 7.85 0.90 -6.74
N VAL A 59 8.77 -0.09 -6.77
CA VAL A 59 8.41 -1.52 -6.85
C VAL A 59 7.65 -1.95 -5.60
N LEU A 60 8.10 -1.55 -4.42
CA LEU A 60 7.42 -1.86 -3.16
C LEU A 60 6.01 -1.25 -3.10
N ASN A 61 5.85 -0.02 -3.56
CA ASN A 61 4.54 0.64 -3.64
C ASN A 61 3.60 -0.09 -4.61
N ALA A 62 4.09 -0.50 -5.78
CA ALA A 62 3.30 -1.26 -6.75
C ALA A 62 2.90 -2.64 -6.21
N GLN A 63 3.78 -3.33 -5.48
CA GLN A 63 3.47 -4.59 -4.80
C GLN A 63 2.39 -4.42 -3.74
N THR A 64 2.52 -3.38 -2.92
CA THR A 64 1.53 -3.05 -1.88
C THR A 64 0.16 -2.80 -2.50
N LEU A 65 0.10 -2.03 -3.60
CA LEU A 65 -1.14 -1.76 -4.33
C LEU A 65 -1.78 -3.04 -4.86
N LEU A 66 -0.99 -3.94 -5.46
CA LEU A 66 -1.49 -5.23 -5.97
C LEU A 66 -2.09 -6.08 -4.84
N VAL A 67 -1.36 -6.24 -3.73
CA VAL A 67 -1.83 -7.03 -2.58
C VAL A 67 -3.11 -6.44 -1.99
N GLN A 68 -3.18 -5.11 -1.89
CA GLN A 68 -4.37 -4.42 -1.41
C GLN A 68 -5.57 -4.65 -2.34
N THR A 69 -5.40 -4.49 -3.64
CA THR A 69 -6.46 -4.73 -4.63
C THR A 69 -6.95 -6.18 -4.60
N GLN A 70 -6.06 -7.15 -4.47
CA GLN A 70 -6.41 -8.57 -4.33
C GLN A 70 -7.22 -8.84 -3.06
N ARG A 71 -6.83 -8.22 -1.96
CA ARG A 71 -7.56 -8.32 -0.70
C ARG A 71 -8.98 -7.74 -0.82
N ASP A 72 -9.09 -6.57 -1.44
CA ASP A 72 -10.37 -5.89 -1.63
C ASP A 72 -11.27 -6.67 -2.58
N LEU A 73 -10.72 -7.29 -3.64
CA LEU A 73 -11.44 -8.18 -4.53
C LEU A 73 -11.99 -9.42 -3.80
N LYS A 74 -11.15 -10.09 -2.99
CA LYS A 74 -11.60 -11.23 -2.19
C LYS A 74 -12.74 -10.84 -1.23
N ARG A 75 -12.59 -9.70 -0.57
CA ARG A 75 -13.64 -9.17 0.32
C ARG A 75 -14.93 -8.90 -0.44
N ALA A 76 -14.87 -8.23 -1.59
CA ALA A 76 -16.04 -7.93 -2.41
C ALA A 76 -16.76 -9.22 -2.87
N ARG A 77 -16.02 -10.29 -3.22
CA ARG A 77 -16.61 -11.59 -3.56
C ARG A 77 -17.38 -12.19 -2.38
N TYR A 78 -16.84 -12.13 -1.15
CA TYR A 78 -17.56 -12.58 0.05
C TYR A 78 -18.80 -11.72 0.33
N ASP A 79 -18.71 -10.41 0.15
CA ASP A 79 -19.85 -9.50 0.34
C ASP A 79 -20.98 -9.81 -0.64
N VAL A 80 -20.68 -10.17 -1.89
CA VAL A 80 -21.67 -10.61 -2.89
C VAL A 80 -22.33 -11.92 -2.48
N LEU A 81 -21.57 -12.90 -2.01
CA LEU A 81 -22.13 -14.17 -1.50
C LEU A 81 -23.09 -13.91 -0.34
N LEU A 82 -22.71 -13.08 0.62
CA LEU A 82 -23.57 -12.68 1.74
C LEU A 82 -24.80 -11.90 1.29
N ALA A 83 -24.67 -11.02 0.30
CA ALA A 83 -25.79 -10.30 -0.29
C ALA A 83 -26.78 -11.25 -0.97
N GLY A 84 -26.28 -12.29 -1.67
CA GLY A 84 -27.08 -13.35 -2.27
C GLY A 84 -27.87 -14.15 -1.22
N LEU A 85 -27.23 -14.54 -0.11
CA LEU A 85 -27.91 -15.22 1.00
C LEU A 85 -28.97 -14.33 1.65
N ARG A 86 -28.68 -13.03 1.83
CA ARG A 86 -29.66 -12.05 2.35
C ARG A 86 -30.86 -11.91 1.43
N LEU A 87 -30.64 -11.92 0.11
CA LEU A 87 -31.73 -11.88 -0.89
C LEU A 87 -32.61 -13.12 -0.76
N LYS A 88 -32.04 -14.33 -0.66
CA LYS A 88 -32.79 -15.57 -0.44
C LYS A 88 -33.54 -15.58 0.88
N ALA A 89 -32.93 -15.05 1.94
CA ALA A 89 -33.58 -14.89 3.24
C ALA A 89 -34.78 -13.93 3.16
N ALA A 90 -34.62 -12.78 2.49
CA ALA A 90 -35.71 -11.80 2.28
C ALA A 90 -36.84 -12.34 1.42
N ALA A 91 -36.55 -13.24 0.48
CA ALA A 91 -37.52 -13.96 -0.34
C ALA A 91 -38.17 -15.16 0.38
N GLY A 92 -37.66 -15.55 1.57
CA GLY A 92 -38.12 -16.73 2.30
C GLY A 92 -37.75 -18.06 1.67
N THR A 93 -36.75 -18.09 0.77
CA THR A 93 -36.29 -19.27 0.02
C THR A 93 -34.94 -19.79 0.49
N LEU A 94 -34.41 -19.27 1.59
CA LEU A 94 -33.13 -19.72 2.15
C LEU A 94 -33.28 -21.12 2.74
N GLY A 95 -32.53 -22.10 2.24
CA GLY A 95 -32.49 -23.48 2.72
C GLY A 95 -31.11 -23.90 3.21
N ASP A 96 -31.03 -25.04 3.88
CA ASP A 96 -29.78 -25.64 4.36
C ASP A 96 -28.83 -25.99 3.19
N GLU A 97 -29.41 -26.26 2.01
CA GLU A 97 -28.67 -26.51 0.78
C GLU A 97 -27.82 -25.30 0.36
N ASP A 98 -28.34 -24.07 0.55
CA ASP A 98 -27.63 -22.85 0.22
C ASP A 98 -26.43 -22.63 1.14
N ILE A 99 -26.57 -22.94 2.41
CA ILE A 99 -25.50 -22.85 3.40
C ILE A 99 -24.41 -23.89 3.09
N THR A 100 -24.82 -25.11 2.73
CA THR A 100 -23.89 -26.18 2.35
C THR A 100 -23.14 -25.81 1.07
N ALA A 101 -23.81 -25.23 0.07
CA ALA A 101 -23.19 -24.77 -1.16
C ALA A 101 -22.16 -23.66 -0.91
N VAL A 102 -22.46 -22.69 -0.02
CA VAL A 102 -21.50 -21.63 0.34
C VAL A 102 -20.34 -22.21 1.14
N ASN A 103 -20.58 -23.14 2.06
CA ASN A 103 -19.49 -23.80 2.79
C ASN A 103 -18.56 -24.61 1.87
N ALA A 104 -19.09 -25.20 0.80
CA ALA A 104 -18.27 -25.89 -0.21
C ALA A 104 -17.38 -24.94 -1.03
N LEU A 105 -17.80 -23.67 -1.17
CA LEU A 105 -16.97 -22.61 -1.81
C LEU A 105 -15.88 -22.06 -0.88
N LEU A 106 -16.04 -22.22 0.43
CA LEU A 106 -15.06 -21.85 1.43
C LEU A 106 -14.08 -23.01 1.61
N ASP A 107 -13.18 -23.20 0.65
CA ASP A 107 -12.11 -24.19 0.80
C ASP A 107 -11.06 -23.69 1.81
N PRO A 108 -10.92 -24.36 2.98
CA PRO A 108 -9.91 -23.96 3.96
C PRO A 108 -8.48 -24.28 3.53
N ALA A 109 -8.30 -24.96 2.39
CA ALA A 109 -7.03 -25.51 1.97
C ALA A 109 -6.27 -24.67 0.95
N GLU A 110 -6.80 -23.53 0.47
CA GLU A 110 -6.00 -22.67 -0.38
C GLU A 110 -5.03 -21.84 0.50
N PRO A 111 -3.74 -22.25 0.60
CA PRO A 111 -2.77 -21.44 1.31
C PRO A 111 -2.69 -20.09 0.61
N ILE A 112 -2.75 -19.01 1.39
CA ILE A 112 -2.46 -17.67 0.89
C ILE A 112 -1.05 -17.75 0.31
N THR A 113 -0.94 -17.93 -1.01
CA THR A 113 0.34 -17.84 -1.70
C THR A 113 0.76 -16.38 -1.64
N VAL A 114 1.45 -16.03 -0.57
CA VAL A 114 2.18 -14.76 -0.53
C VAL A 114 3.19 -14.87 -1.67
N PRO A 115 3.15 -13.99 -2.70
CA PRO A 115 4.17 -14.00 -3.72
C PRO A 115 5.51 -13.89 -2.98
N GLU A 116 6.35 -14.91 -3.12
CA GLU A 116 7.69 -14.92 -2.53
C GLU A 116 8.41 -13.69 -3.09
N LEU A 117 8.59 -12.71 -2.22
CA LEU A 117 9.43 -11.56 -2.53
C LEU A 117 10.80 -12.13 -2.90
N PRO A 118 11.35 -11.80 -4.08
CA PRO A 118 12.73 -12.16 -4.37
C PRO A 118 13.56 -11.66 -3.19
N ALA A 119 14.21 -12.61 -2.50
CA ALA A 119 15.02 -12.29 -1.35
C ALA A 119 15.94 -11.13 -1.73
N PRO A 120 15.95 -10.02 -0.97
CA PRO A 120 16.86 -8.94 -1.26
C PRO A 120 18.24 -9.55 -1.29
N SER A 121 18.89 -9.51 -2.46
CA SER A 121 20.31 -9.84 -2.58
C SER A 121 21.07 -8.77 -1.80
N ILE A 122 21.06 -8.91 -0.47
CA ILE A 122 21.92 -8.13 0.40
C ILE A 122 23.32 -8.64 0.05
N ARG A 123 23.92 -8.05 -0.97
CA ARG A 123 25.34 -8.09 -1.13
C ARG A 123 25.90 -7.54 0.16
N SER A 124 26.27 -8.44 1.06
CA SER A 124 27.00 -8.07 2.26
C SER A 124 28.10 -7.12 1.80
N PRO A 125 28.20 -5.90 2.33
CA PRO A 125 29.32 -5.04 1.99
C PRO A 125 30.57 -5.87 2.33
N GLN A 126 31.33 -6.25 1.29
CA GLN A 126 32.63 -6.82 1.50
C GLN A 126 33.36 -5.87 2.42
N ARG A 127 33.52 -6.30 3.64
CA ARG A 127 34.34 -5.60 4.63
C ARG A 127 35.75 -5.61 4.04
N SER A 128 36.05 -4.56 3.27
CA SER A 128 37.42 -4.27 2.85
C SER A 128 38.22 -4.21 4.15
N SER A 129 39.17 -5.13 4.29
CA SER A 129 40.11 -5.14 5.38
C SER A 129 40.66 -3.74 5.57
N PRO A 130 40.69 -3.21 6.81
CA PRO A 130 41.28 -1.87 7.03
C PRO A 130 42.75 -1.92 6.53
N PRO A 131 43.19 -0.87 5.81
CA PRO A 131 44.58 -0.81 5.42
C PRO A 131 45.44 -0.85 6.67
N THR A 132 46.37 -1.80 6.69
CA THR A 132 47.39 -1.93 7.74
C THR A 132 48.18 -0.62 7.76
N LEU A 133 47.87 0.24 8.72
CA LEU A 133 48.64 1.45 8.98
C LEU A 133 50.00 1.01 9.50
N THR A 134 51.01 0.94 8.64
CA THR A 134 52.41 0.86 9.04
C THR A 134 52.73 2.15 9.79
N PRO A 135 53.19 2.07 11.05
CA PRO A 135 53.52 3.32 11.76
C PRO A 135 54.72 3.96 11.08
N PRO A 136 54.69 5.27 10.81
CA PRO A 136 55.86 5.96 10.28
C PRO A 136 56.95 5.99 11.34
N ALA A 137 58.17 5.69 10.91
CA ALA A 137 59.37 5.75 11.70
C ALA A 137 59.52 7.08 12.39
N LEU A 138 59.88 7.00 13.65
CA LEU A 138 60.13 8.11 14.58
C LEU A 138 61.22 9.02 14.03
N ALA A 139 60.85 10.12 13.34
CA ALA A 139 61.78 11.18 12.98
C ALA A 139 61.88 12.21 14.10
N THR A 140 63.06 12.31 14.61
CA THR A 140 63.55 13.19 15.67
C THR A 140 63.18 14.66 15.39
N ARG A 141 62.55 15.25 16.36
CA ARG A 141 62.08 16.63 16.37
C ARG A 141 63.23 17.59 16.78
N PRO A 142 63.57 18.66 16.04
CA PRO A 142 64.30 19.76 16.61
C PRO A 142 63.37 20.76 17.26
N ARG A 143 63.75 21.20 18.40
CA ARG A 143 63.16 22.20 19.27
C ARG A 143 63.46 23.60 18.72
N GLY A 144 62.47 24.50 18.63
CA GLY A 144 62.69 25.90 18.29
C GLY A 144 61.42 26.74 18.33
N THR A 145 61.21 27.40 19.45
CA THR A 145 60.88 28.79 19.75
C THR A 145 59.56 29.40 19.25
N SER A 146 58.74 29.67 20.25
CA SER A 146 57.87 30.82 20.55
C SER A 146 57.59 31.87 19.45
N SER A 147 56.31 32.12 19.20
CA SER A 147 55.69 33.47 19.33
C SER A 147 54.20 33.46 19.01
N THR A 148 53.38 33.77 19.98
CA THR A 148 52.05 34.40 19.87
C THR A 148 52.29 35.91 19.74
N PRO A 149 51.39 36.80 19.26
CA PRO A 149 49.92 36.74 19.25
C PRO A 149 49.30 37.41 17.99
N GLY A 150 47.96 37.32 17.85
CA GLY A 150 47.21 38.15 16.89
C GLY A 150 45.70 37.83 16.93
N VAL A 151 45.03 38.49 17.87
CA VAL A 151 43.59 38.72 17.94
C VAL A 151 43.16 39.66 16.81
N THR A 152 42.05 39.37 16.16
CA THR A 152 40.97 40.24 15.65
C THR A 152 40.06 39.36 14.76
N ASP A 153 38.84 39.17 15.09
CA ASP A 153 37.67 40.05 15.18
C ASP A 153 36.78 39.95 13.93
N GLN A 154 35.50 39.73 14.22
CA GLN A 154 34.30 40.14 13.47
C GLN A 154 33.86 39.34 12.21
N ALA A 155 32.81 38.56 12.44
CA ALA A 155 31.41 38.99 12.19
C ALA A 155 31.01 39.04 10.71
N THR A 156 30.08 38.20 10.35
CA THR A 156 28.77 38.65 9.85
C THR A 156 28.04 37.47 9.26
N GLN A 157 27.06 36.93 9.96
CA GLN A 157 26.00 36.09 9.40
C GLN A 157 24.90 37.00 8.83
N PRO A 158 24.43 36.83 7.63
CA PRO A 158 23.15 37.40 7.24
C PRO A 158 21.99 36.49 7.65
N ARG A 159 21.16 37.06 8.48
CA ARG A 159 19.85 36.58 8.96
C ARG A 159 18.88 36.50 7.79
N VAL A 160 18.46 35.28 7.41
CA VAL A 160 17.35 35.07 6.46
C VAL A 160 16.04 35.20 7.24
N ALA A 161 15.21 36.14 6.80
CA ALA A 161 13.86 36.40 7.30
C ALA A 161 12.88 35.28 6.89
N PRO A 162 11.86 34.94 7.73
CA PRO A 162 10.85 33.95 7.39
C PRO A 162 9.86 34.50 6.36
N GLY A 163 9.71 33.76 5.24
CA GLY A 163 8.77 34.05 4.17
C GLY A 163 7.32 33.87 4.64
N ARG A 164 6.50 34.83 4.27
CA ARG A 164 5.05 34.93 4.45
C ARG A 164 4.30 33.76 3.80
N PRO A 165 3.25 33.18 4.38
CA PRO A 165 2.41 32.21 3.73
C PRO A 165 1.53 32.85 2.64
N SER A 166 1.54 32.22 1.47
CA SER A 166 0.71 32.61 0.33
C SER A 166 -0.76 32.33 0.57
N GLN A 167 -1.60 33.34 0.37
CA GLN A 167 -3.07 33.24 0.40
C GLN A 167 -3.57 32.45 -0.83
N PRO A 168 -4.64 31.63 -0.69
CA PRO A 168 -5.30 31.02 -1.83
C PRO A 168 -6.15 32.03 -2.61
N PRO A 169 -6.33 31.86 -3.94
CA PRO A 169 -7.12 32.77 -4.76
C PRO A 169 -8.61 32.64 -4.48
N ALA A 170 -9.30 33.80 -4.50
CA ALA A 170 -10.73 33.98 -4.35
C ALA A 170 -11.50 33.34 -5.51
N GLN A 171 -12.58 32.62 -5.20
CA GLN A 171 -13.55 32.12 -6.17
C GLN A 171 -14.43 33.26 -6.66
N PRO A 172 -14.75 33.37 -7.97
CA PRO A 172 -15.76 34.29 -8.46
C PRO A 172 -17.17 33.72 -8.24
N ARG A 173 -18.11 34.63 -7.95
CA ARG A 173 -19.57 34.40 -7.80
C ARG A 173 -20.21 34.08 -9.16
#